data_0b8ee69a9849f0e0fbce168a8e3d7d06
#
_entry.id   0b8ee69a9849f0e0fbce168a8e3d7d06
#
_cell.length_a   1.000
_cell.length_b   1.000
_cell.length_c   1.000
_cell.angle_alpha   90.00
_cell.angle_beta   90.00
_cell.angle_gamma   90.00
#
_symmetry.space_group_name_H-M   'P 1'
#
loop_
_entity.id
_entity.type
_entity.pdbx_description
1 polymer ?
#
loop_
_entity_poly.entity_id
_entity_poly.type
_entity_poly.pdbx_seq_one_letter_code
_entity_poly.pdbx_strand_id
1 'polypeptide(L)'
;MNARSSRGSETRTRIIQTAADLFHKQGARATSPDEIIEASETGKGQFYHYFKSKEGLIHEVLQAYVEAIKTGKAPVNYEINSWHDLEQWFLAHLEAQKSFSITRGCPFGTIANEVTENDELIRQDLVLLFEIARGKLATFFVREKAKGRLAKKANEEELADFCLAAIQGAMLLGKVRRDSATVETTIRQALQHLKGYALPAKC
;
A
#
# COMPACT_ATOMS: atom_id res chain seq x y z
N MET A 1 15.37 27.88 -12.83
CA MET A 1 15.58 26.67 -12.00
C MET A 1 16.90 26.05 -12.38
N ASN A 2 17.79 25.83 -11.41
CA ASN A 2 19.21 25.49 -11.66
C ASN A 2 19.32 23.99 -12.06
N ALA A 3 19.95 23.68 -13.21
CA ALA A 3 20.13 22.30 -13.73
C ALA A 3 20.81 21.32 -12.73
N ARG A 4 21.56 21.87 -11.76
CA ARG A 4 22.21 21.10 -10.69
C ARG A 4 21.21 20.62 -9.62
N SER A 5 20.14 21.39 -9.36
CA SER A 5 19.05 21.04 -8.44
C SER A 5 18.15 19.95 -9.03
N SER A 6 17.91 19.96 -10.36
CA SER A 6 17.07 18.95 -11.02
C SER A 6 17.76 17.58 -11.05
N ARG A 7 19.04 17.51 -11.37
CA ARG A 7 19.82 16.25 -11.37
C ARG A 7 19.89 15.60 -9.98
N GLY A 8 20.02 16.42 -8.92
CA GLY A 8 20.02 15.93 -7.54
C GLY A 8 18.68 15.31 -7.15
N SER A 9 17.58 15.96 -7.51
CA SER A 9 16.21 15.45 -7.29
C SER A 9 15.94 14.18 -8.07
N GLU A 10 16.34 14.10 -9.33
CA GLU A 10 16.21 12.90 -10.17
C GLU A 10 16.97 11.71 -9.60
N THR A 11 18.22 11.94 -9.15
CA THR A 11 19.05 10.90 -8.52
C THR A 11 18.39 10.38 -7.23
N ARG A 12 17.92 11.27 -6.35
CA ARG A 12 17.22 10.89 -5.12
C ARG A 12 15.97 10.06 -5.41
N THR A 13 15.14 10.47 -6.36
CA THR A 13 13.94 9.76 -6.79
C THR A 13 14.29 8.38 -7.32
N ARG A 14 15.32 8.24 -8.15
CA ARG A 14 15.76 6.94 -8.68
C ARG A 14 16.20 5.98 -7.58
N ILE A 15 16.95 6.44 -6.57
CA ILE A 15 17.33 5.60 -5.43
C ILE A 15 16.11 5.13 -4.66
N ILE A 16 15.13 6.01 -4.40
CA ILE A 16 13.89 5.66 -3.70
C ILE A 16 13.10 4.60 -4.49
N GLN A 17 12.95 4.78 -5.81
CA GLN A 17 12.22 3.83 -6.67
C GLN A 17 12.91 2.47 -6.73
N THR A 18 14.24 2.45 -6.89
CA THR A 18 15.04 1.21 -6.88
C THR A 18 14.92 0.49 -5.53
N ALA A 19 15.03 1.22 -4.42
CA ALA A 19 14.86 0.65 -3.08
C ALA A 19 13.45 0.09 -2.87
N ALA A 20 12.42 0.81 -3.31
CA ALA A 20 11.02 0.36 -3.22
C ALA A 20 10.80 -0.98 -3.95
N ASP A 21 11.36 -1.14 -5.16
CA ASP A 21 11.27 -2.40 -5.91
C ASP A 21 12.03 -3.54 -5.21
N LEU A 22 13.26 -3.30 -4.75
CA LEU A 22 14.07 -4.29 -4.04
C LEU A 22 13.39 -4.70 -2.72
N PHE A 23 12.89 -3.75 -1.93
CA PHE A 23 12.18 -4.03 -0.69
C PHE A 23 10.90 -4.85 -0.94
N HIS A 24 10.17 -4.53 -2.00
CA HIS A 24 8.98 -5.29 -2.38
C HIS A 24 9.31 -6.71 -2.85
N LYS A 25 10.44 -6.89 -3.55
CA LYS A 25 10.88 -8.16 -4.11
C LYS A 25 11.41 -9.14 -3.05
N GLN A 26 12.30 -8.67 -2.17
CA GLN A 26 13.07 -9.52 -1.27
C GLN A 26 13.03 -9.10 0.20
N GLY A 27 12.34 -8.00 0.54
CA GLY A 27 12.28 -7.44 1.88
C GLY A 27 13.35 -6.39 2.14
N ALA A 28 13.07 -5.49 3.09
CA ALA A 28 13.98 -4.43 3.46
C ALA A 28 15.21 -4.99 4.21
N ARG A 29 15.05 -5.99 5.06
CA ARG A 29 16.16 -6.58 5.82
C ARG A 29 17.19 -7.26 4.92
N ALA A 30 16.74 -8.01 3.92
CA ALA A 30 17.60 -8.73 3.00
C ALA A 30 18.30 -7.83 1.97
N THR A 31 17.82 -6.61 1.76
CA THR A 31 18.38 -5.65 0.79
C THR A 31 19.48 -4.82 1.43
N SER A 32 20.70 -4.87 0.91
CA SER A 32 21.83 -4.08 1.41
C SER A 32 21.90 -2.68 0.77
N PRO A 33 22.50 -1.67 1.46
CA PRO A 33 22.77 -0.38 0.84
C PRO A 33 23.63 -0.46 -0.43
N ASP A 34 24.63 -1.34 -0.44
CA ASP A 34 25.53 -1.49 -1.60
C ASP A 34 24.78 -2.05 -2.82
N GLU A 35 23.85 -2.99 -2.63
CA GLU A 35 22.95 -3.48 -3.69
C GLU A 35 22.05 -2.36 -4.25
N ILE A 36 21.50 -1.50 -3.40
CA ILE A 36 20.69 -0.36 -3.84
C ILE A 36 21.54 0.64 -4.64
N ILE A 37 22.75 0.94 -4.17
CA ILE A 37 23.71 1.85 -4.82
C ILE A 37 24.04 1.32 -6.21
N GLU A 38 24.36 0.05 -6.35
CA GLU A 38 24.65 -0.60 -7.62
C GLU A 38 23.44 -0.57 -8.56
N ALA A 39 22.29 -1.07 -8.09
CA ALA A 39 21.07 -1.15 -8.90
C ALA A 39 20.49 0.22 -9.31
N SER A 40 20.74 1.27 -8.51
CA SER A 40 20.34 2.65 -8.84
C SER A 40 21.40 3.42 -9.64
N GLU A 41 22.53 2.79 -9.98
CA GLU A 41 23.64 3.42 -10.68
C GLU A 41 24.08 4.74 -10.02
N THR A 42 24.26 4.73 -8.69
CA THR A 42 24.64 5.91 -7.91
C THR A 42 25.94 5.70 -7.15
N GLY A 43 26.54 6.80 -6.70
CA GLY A 43 27.72 6.72 -5.87
C GLY A 43 27.38 6.57 -4.38
N LYS A 44 28.23 5.89 -3.61
CA LYS A 44 28.10 5.71 -2.16
C LYS A 44 27.97 7.06 -1.42
N GLY A 45 28.72 8.06 -1.82
CA GLY A 45 28.65 9.43 -1.27
C GLY A 45 27.27 10.08 -1.49
N GLN A 46 26.64 9.87 -2.65
CA GLN A 46 25.30 10.40 -2.94
C GLN A 46 24.23 9.70 -2.07
N PHE A 47 24.29 8.37 -1.93
CA PHE A 47 23.38 7.62 -1.09
C PHE A 47 23.38 8.16 0.34
N TYR A 48 24.54 8.19 1.01
CA TYR A 48 24.64 8.66 2.39
C TYR A 48 24.41 10.17 2.56
N HIS A 49 24.64 10.96 1.51
CA HIS A 49 24.24 12.36 1.51
C HIS A 49 22.73 12.54 1.64
N TYR A 50 21.94 11.75 0.88
CA TYR A 50 20.47 11.88 0.87
C TYR A 50 19.79 11.19 2.07
N PHE A 51 20.21 9.99 2.43
CA PHE A 51 19.42 9.14 3.33
C PHE A 51 20.04 8.88 4.69
N LYS A 52 21.32 9.21 4.89
CA LYS A 52 22.12 8.99 6.12
C LYS A 52 22.27 7.51 6.51
N SER A 53 21.21 6.71 6.42
CA SER A 53 21.16 5.29 6.78
C SER A 53 20.17 4.53 5.89
N LYS A 54 20.16 3.21 5.98
CA LYS A 54 19.14 2.37 5.34
C LYS A 54 17.75 2.63 5.95
N GLU A 55 17.65 2.85 7.25
CA GLU A 55 16.41 3.22 7.93
C GLU A 55 15.84 4.53 7.38
N GLY A 56 16.69 5.56 7.19
CA GLY A 56 16.29 6.82 6.56
C GLY A 56 15.81 6.62 5.13
N LEU A 57 16.36 5.67 4.37
CA LEU A 57 15.85 5.33 3.04
C LEU A 57 14.50 4.59 3.11
N ILE A 58 14.31 3.66 4.07
CA ILE A 58 13.02 2.99 4.28
C ILE A 58 11.93 4.03 4.60
N HIS A 59 12.22 4.98 5.50
CA HIS A 59 11.34 6.11 5.79
C HIS A 59 10.94 6.85 4.51
N GLU A 60 11.88 7.22 3.67
CA GLU A 60 11.61 7.94 2.42
C GLU A 60 10.81 7.13 1.40
N VAL A 61 11.01 5.82 1.34
CA VAL A 61 10.19 4.91 0.52
C VAL A 61 8.75 4.89 1.03
N LEU A 62 8.53 4.80 2.34
CA LEU A 62 7.18 4.83 2.92
C LEU A 62 6.50 6.18 2.72
N GLN A 63 7.22 7.30 2.86
CA GLN A 63 6.71 8.63 2.55
C GLN A 63 6.32 8.78 1.07
N ALA A 64 7.08 8.16 0.15
CA ALA A 64 6.72 8.14 -1.26
C ALA A 64 5.42 7.37 -1.53
N TYR A 65 5.14 6.27 -0.82
CA TYR A 65 3.84 5.58 -0.90
C TYR A 65 2.70 6.44 -0.32
N VAL A 66 2.93 7.11 0.82
CA VAL A 66 1.95 8.06 1.40
C VAL A 66 1.57 9.13 0.39
N GLU A 67 2.57 9.76 -0.24
CA GLU A 67 2.35 10.80 -1.24
C GLU A 67 1.64 10.27 -2.50
N ALA A 68 1.99 9.06 -2.95
CA ALA A 68 1.34 8.43 -4.08
C ALA A 68 -0.16 8.17 -3.81
N ILE A 69 -0.53 7.71 -2.61
CA ILE A 69 -1.94 7.51 -2.23
C ILE A 69 -2.67 8.87 -2.14
N LYS A 70 -2.05 9.88 -1.50
CA LYS A 70 -2.65 11.21 -1.34
C LYS A 70 -2.90 11.91 -2.66
N THR A 71 -2.00 11.73 -3.62
CA THR A 71 -2.07 12.41 -4.94
C THR A 71 -2.77 11.58 -6.02
N GLY A 72 -3.28 10.38 -5.69
CA GLY A 72 -3.93 9.49 -6.65
C GLY A 72 -2.97 8.88 -7.68
N LYS A 73 -1.66 8.85 -7.38
CA LYS A 73 -0.63 8.26 -8.24
C LYS A 73 -0.26 6.81 -7.85
N ALA A 74 -0.90 6.28 -6.81
CA ALA A 74 -0.72 4.89 -6.43
C ALA A 74 -1.28 3.95 -7.51
N PRO A 75 -0.68 2.75 -7.74
CA PRO A 75 -1.20 1.77 -8.68
C PRO A 75 -2.64 1.33 -8.39
N VAL A 76 -3.01 1.33 -7.11
CA VAL A 76 -4.37 1.09 -6.63
C VAL A 76 -5.04 2.43 -6.36
N ASN A 77 -6.22 2.64 -6.93
CA ASN A 77 -6.99 3.85 -6.68
C ASN A 77 -7.69 3.79 -5.31
N TYR A 78 -7.41 4.77 -4.45
CA TYR A 78 -8.04 4.92 -3.13
C TYR A 78 -9.19 5.95 -3.12
N GLU A 79 -9.56 6.55 -4.27
CA GLU A 79 -10.71 7.41 -4.38
C GLU A 79 -11.98 6.56 -4.63
N ILE A 80 -12.59 6.10 -3.52
CA ILE A 80 -13.75 5.19 -3.54
C ILE A 80 -15.01 6.01 -3.38
N ASN A 81 -15.79 6.17 -4.47
CA ASN A 81 -17.00 6.99 -4.52
C ASN A 81 -18.29 6.18 -4.65
N SER A 82 -18.18 4.90 -4.98
CA SER A 82 -19.28 3.97 -5.21
C SER A 82 -18.94 2.55 -4.78
N TRP A 83 -19.94 1.69 -4.66
CA TRP A 83 -19.76 0.25 -4.46
C TRP A 83 -18.96 -0.40 -5.59
N HIS A 84 -19.09 0.12 -6.81
CA HIS A 84 -18.26 -0.30 -7.94
C HIS A 84 -16.79 0.04 -7.72
N ASP A 85 -16.49 1.27 -7.25
CA ASP A 85 -15.09 1.66 -6.98
C ASP A 85 -14.49 0.82 -5.85
N LEU A 86 -15.28 0.45 -4.83
CA LEU A 86 -14.84 -0.47 -3.78
C LEU A 86 -14.50 -1.86 -4.36
N GLU A 87 -15.31 -2.37 -5.26
CA GLU A 87 -15.02 -3.62 -5.98
C GLU A 87 -13.75 -3.50 -6.82
N GLN A 88 -13.59 -2.38 -7.57
CA GLN A 88 -12.38 -2.12 -8.35
C GLN A 88 -11.14 -1.96 -7.46
N TRP A 89 -11.27 -1.39 -6.26
CA TRP A 89 -10.17 -1.31 -5.30
C TRP A 89 -9.66 -2.72 -4.90
N PHE A 90 -10.55 -3.66 -4.61
CA PHE A 90 -10.17 -5.04 -4.33
C PHE A 90 -9.54 -5.71 -5.55
N LEU A 91 -10.14 -5.57 -6.74
CA LEU A 91 -9.64 -6.19 -7.97
C LEU A 91 -8.28 -5.62 -8.40
N ALA A 92 -8.03 -4.33 -8.18
CA ALA A 92 -6.74 -3.71 -8.47
C ALA A 92 -5.59 -4.32 -7.64
N HIS A 93 -5.85 -4.73 -6.41
CA HIS A 93 -4.85 -5.46 -5.61
C HIS A 93 -4.56 -6.86 -6.18
N LEU A 94 -5.57 -7.57 -6.68
CA LEU A 94 -5.39 -8.85 -7.37
C LEU A 94 -4.55 -8.68 -8.64
N GLU A 95 -4.89 -7.70 -9.47
CA GLU A 95 -4.13 -7.43 -10.71
C GLU A 95 -2.68 -6.99 -10.42
N ALA A 96 -2.46 -6.18 -9.39
CA ALA A 96 -1.12 -5.84 -8.92
C ALA A 96 -0.33 -7.10 -8.52
N GLN A 97 -0.95 -8.06 -7.84
CA GLN A 97 -0.32 -9.34 -7.51
C GLN A 97 0.00 -10.18 -8.77
N LYS A 98 -0.95 -10.26 -9.71
CA LYS A 98 -0.78 -10.98 -10.97
C LYS A 98 0.36 -10.42 -11.81
N SER A 99 0.57 -9.08 -11.81
CA SER A 99 1.68 -8.44 -12.54
C SER A 99 3.07 -8.91 -12.07
N PHE A 100 3.16 -9.43 -10.85
CA PHE A 100 4.37 -10.04 -10.28
C PHE A 100 4.27 -11.57 -10.15
N SER A 101 3.41 -12.22 -10.95
CA SER A 101 3.21 -13.68 -10.94
C SER A 101 2.90 -14.22 -9.53
N ILE A 102 2.19 -13.45 -8.71
CA ILE A 102 1.82 -13.78 -7.32
C ILE A 102 3.04 -14.08 -6.41
N THR A 103 4.22 -13.58 -6.75
CA THR A 103 5.43 -13.81 -5.95
C THR A 103 5.70 -12.71 -4.92
N ARG A 104 5.03 -11.55 -5.06
CA ARG A 104 5.16 -10.41 -4.15
C ARG A 104 3.86 -10.21 -3.38
N GLY A 105 3.97 -9.69 -2.15
CA GLY A 105 2.82 -9.32 -1.33
C GLY A 105 2.45 -7.84 -1.49
N CYS A 106 1.88 -7.26 -0.43
CA CYS A 106 1.74 -5.82 -0.34
C CYS A 106 3.13 -5.17 -0.18
N PRO A 107 3.49 -4.12 -0.95
CA PRO A 107 4.83 -3.52 -0.87
C PRO A 107 5.14 -2.96 0.53
N PHE A 108 4.21 -2.26 1.17
CA PHE A 108 4.40 -1.79 2.53
C PHE A 108 4.09 -2.86 3.59
N GLY A 109 3.21 -3.81 3.31
CA GLY A 109 3.00 -4.99 4.15
C GLY A 109 4.25 -5.88 4.25
N THR A 110 5.08 -5.94 3.20
CA THR A 110 6.36 -6.65 3.25
C THR A 110 7.30 -6.00 4.26
N ILE A 111 7.40 -4.66 4.27
CA ILE A 111 8.19 -3.92 5.27
C ILE A 111 7.58 -4.10 6.67
N ALA A 112 6.25 -4.03 6.80
CA ALA A 112 5.55 -4.16 8.08
C ALA A 112 5.81 -5.50 8.77
N ASN A 113 5.94 -6.61 8.02
CA ASN A 113 6.27 -7.92 8.56
C ASN A 113 7.70 -8.02 9.12
N GLU A 114 8.57 -7.05 8.84
CA GLU A 114 9.96 -7.03 9.30
C GLU A 114 10.19 -6.06 10.47
N VAL A 115 9.19 -5.25 10.84
CA VAL A 115 9.28 -4.28 11.95
C VAL A 115 9.41 -4.99 13.29
N THR A 116 10.33 -4.50 14.12
CA THR A 116 10.56 -4.94 15.50
C THR A 116 10.29 -3.80 16.48
N GLU A 117 10.41 -4.10 17.77
CA GLU A 117 10.25 -3.10 18.85
C GLU A 117 11.22 -1.91 18.75
N ASN A 118 12.36 -2.08 18.04
CA ASN A 118 13.37 -1.05 17.89
C ASN A 118 13.16 -0.14 16.66
N ASP A 119 12.19 -0.45 15.79
CA ASP A 119 11.97 0.23 14.50
C ASP A 119 10.86 1.29 14.61
N GLU A 120 10.87 2.14 15.65
CA GLU A 120 9.75 3.03 15.97
C GLU A 120 9.42 4.03 14.85
N LEU A 121 10.44 4.60 14.18
CA LEU A 121 10.23 5.50 13.05
C LEU A 121 9.46 4.79 11.92
N ILE A 122 9.91 3.60 11.54
CA ILE A 122 9.29 2.82 10.46
C ILE A 122 7.88 2.38 10.85
N ARG A 123 7.67 2.00 12.12
CA ARG A 123 6.35 1.65 12.65
C ARG A 123 5.37 2.82 12.52
N GLN A 124 5.80 4.04 12.86
CA GLN A 124 4.96 5.25 12.76
C GLN A 124 4.61 5.57 11.30
N ASP A 125 5.56 5.45 10.37
CA ASP A 125 5.31 5.63 8.93
C ASP A 125 4.29 4.62 8.40
N LEU A 126 4.39 3.35 8.81
CA LEU A 126 3.45 2.30 8.44
C LEU A 126 2.06 2.55 9.02
N VAL A 127 1.97 2.98 10.29
CA VAL A 127 0.69 3.40 10.90
C VAL A 127 0.06 4.51 10.07
N LEU A 128 0.81 5.58 9.76
CA LEU A 128 0.31 6.68 8.94
C LEU A 128 -0.22 6.19 7.59
N LEU A 129 0.52 5.30 6.92
CA LEU A 129 0.17 4.79 5.60
C LEU A 129 -1.10 3.94 5.64
N PHE A 130 -1.22 3.03 6.62
CA PHE A 130 -2.42 2.21 6.79
C PHE A 130 -3.62 3.04 7.20
N GLU A 131 -3.45 4.05 8.08
CA GLU A 131 -4.53 4.95 8.48
C GLU A 131 -5.03 5.82 7.32
N ILE A 132 -4.16 6.25 6.40
CA ILE A 132 -4.60 6.96 5.19
C ILE A 132 -5.46 6.03 4.31
N ALA A 133 -5.02 4.81 4.07
CA ALA A 133 -5.78 3.83 3.28
C ALA A 133 -7.13 3.49 3.94
N ARG A 134 -7.11 3.24 5.25
CA ARG A 134 -8.30 2.99 6.08
C ARG A 134 -9.29 4.16 6.04
N GLY A 135 -8.81 5.38 6.22
CA GLY A 135 -9.64 6.59 6.20
C GLY A 135 -10.36 6.82 4.88
N LYS A 136 -9.76 6.45 3.75
CA LYS A 136 -10.42 6.50 2.44
C LYS A 136 -11.59 5.51 2.36
N LEU A 137 -11.42 4.29 2.87
CA LEU A 137 -12.47 3.28 2.96
C LEU A 137 -13.58 3.71 3.93
N ALA A 138 -13.23 4.17 5.14
CA ALA A 138 -14.19 4.65 6.13
C ALA A 138 -15.02 5.82 5.58
N THR A 139 -14.38 6.77 4.88
CA THR A 139 -15.07 7.90 4.25
C THR A 139 -16.12 7.45 3.24
N PHE A 140 -15.85 6.38 2.47
CA PHE A 140 -16.84 5.78 1.57
C PHE A 140 -18.06 5.27 2.38
N PHE A 141 -17.85 4.46 3.43
CA PHE A 141 -18.94 3.91 4.21
C PHE A 141 -19.75 5.00 4.96
N VAL A 142 -19.09 6.03 5.50
CA VAL A 142 -19.74 7.19 6.10
C VAL A 142 -20.67 7.88 5.10
N ARG A 143 -20.21 8.10 3.87
CA ARG A 143 -21.03 8.72 2.81
C ARG A 143 -22.23 7.83 2.43
N GLU A 144 -22.05 6.52 2.30
CA GLU A 144 -23.13 5.61 1.97
C GLU A 144 -24.18 5.54 3.13
N LYS A 145 -23.74 5.60 4.38
CA LYS A 145 -24.64 5.70 5.54
C LYS A 145 -25.41 7.00 5.57
N ALA A 146 -24.75 8.12 5.31
CA ALA A 146 -25.41 9.44 5.24
C ALA A 146 -26.47 9.51 4.14
N LYS A 147 -26.24 8.80 3.01
CA LYS A 147 -27.23 8.65 1.92
C LYS A 147 -28.34 7.62 2.21
N GLY A 148 -28.32 6.98 3.38
CA GLY A 148 -29.28 5.91 3.73
C GLY A 148 -29.11 4.62 2.92
N ARG A 149 -27.95 4.42 2.30
CA ARG A 149 -27.61 3.25 1.47
C ARG A 149 -26.74 2.23 2.20
N LEU A 150 -26.50 2.42 3.51
CA LEU A 150 -25.82 1.48 4.38
C LEU A 150 -26.73 1.18 5.59
N ALA A 151 -26.75 -0.07 6.04
CA ALA A 151 -27.55 -0.51 7.17
C ALA A 151 -27.18 0.28 8.44
N LYS A 152 -28.19 0.69 9.25
CA LYS A 152 -27.99 1.47 10.48
C LYS A 152 -27.02 0.80 11.47
N LYS A 153 -27.05 -0.54 11.55
CA LYS A 153 -26.19 -1.35 12.42
C LYS A 153 -24.74 -1.45 11.94
N ALA A 154 -24.42 -1.01 10.72
CA ALA A 154 -23.07 -1.06 10.18
C ALA A 154 -22.20 -0.03 10.90
N ASN A 155 -21.01 -0.44 11.32
CA ASN A 155 -19.95 0.43 11.82
C ASN A 155 -18.95 0.69 10.69
N GLU A 156 -18.81 1.91 10.26
CA GLU A 156 -18.04 2.33 9.10
C GLU A 156 -16.55 2.06 9.29
N GLU A 157 -16.06 2.26 10.49
CA GLU A 157 -14.66 2.04 10.85
C GLU A 157 -14.32 0.55 10.85
N GLU A 158 -15.19 -0.29 11.45
CA GLU A 158 -15.02 -1.75 11.45
C GLU A 158 -15.07 -2.34 10.02
N LEU A 159 -15.91 -1.79 9.15
CA LEU A 159 -15.96 -2.21 7.74
C LEU A 159 -14.68 -1.83 6.99
N ALA A 160 -14.09 -0.66 7.28
CA ALA A 160 -12.82 -0.25 6.71
C ALA A 160 -11.66 -1.13 7.20
N ASP A 161 -11.61 -1.42 8.49
CA ASP A 161 -10.63 -2.35 9.09
C ASP A 161 -10.76 -3.75 8.48
N PHE A 162 -11.99 -4.24 8.32
CA PHE A 162 -12.23 -5.52 7.66
C PHE A 162 -11.71 -5.55 6.22
N CYS A 163 -11.94 -4.48 5.43
CA CYS A 163 -11.43 -4.41 4.06
C CYS A 163 -9.90 -4.51 4.01
N LEU A 164 -9.20 -3.75 4.87
CA LEU A 164 -7.74 -3.79 4.94
C LEU A 164 -7.23 -5.15 5.40
N ALA A 165 -7.79 -5.70 6.48
CA ALA A 165 -7.36 -6.99 7.01
C ALA A 165 -7.58 -8.12 6.00
N ALA A 166 -8.75 -8.12 5.31
CA ALA A 166 -9.07 -9.12 4.30
C ALA A 166 -8.07 -9.08 3.13
N ILE A 167 -7.78 -7.89 2.58
CA ILE A 167 -6.87 -7.80 1.43
C ILE A 167 -5.42 -8.08 1.83
N GLN A 168 -4.95 -7.64 3.01
CA GLN A 168 -3.60 -7.94 3.50
C GLN A 168 -3.40 -9.44 3.72
N GLY A 169 -4.36 -10.11 4.37
CA GLY A 169 -4.33 -11.57 4.57
C GLY A 169 -4.39 -12.33 3.24
N ALA A 170 -5.24 -11.90 2.30
CA ALA A 170 -5.34 -12.50 0.98
C ALA A 170 -4.02 -12.42 0.21
N MET A 171 -3.38 -11.24 0.17
CA MET A 171 -2.11 -11.03 -0.51
C MET A 171 -0.97 -11.84 0.11
N LEU A 172 -0.92 -11.94 1.44
CA LEU A 172 0.07 -12.77 2.14
C LEU A 172 -0.08 -14.24 1.77
N LEU A 173 -1.29 -14.78 1.88
CA LEU A 173 -1.56 -16.20 1.60
C LEU A 173 -1.39 -16.52 0.10
N GLY A 174 -1.82 -15.63 -0.79
CA GLY A 174 -1.60 -15.75 -2.22
C GLY A 174 -0.11 -15.86 -2.56
N LYS A 175 0.70 -14.97 -2.03
CA LYS A 175 2.17 -14.99 -2.18
C LYS A 175 2.77 -16.31 -1.71
N VAL A 176 2.40 -16.80 -0.52
CA VAL A 176 2.95 -18.04 0.04
C VAL A 176 2.56 -19.25 -0.80
N ARG A 177 1.32 -19.30 -1.27
CA ARG A 177 0.80 -20.39 -2.12
C ARG A 177 1.21 -20.25 -3.59
N ARG A 178 1.67 -19.08 -4.01
CA ARG A 178 1.92 -18.70 -5.41
C ARG A 178 0.69 -18.95 -6.29
N ASP A 179 -0.49 -18.61 -5.76
CA ASP A 179 -1.77 -18.87 -6.37
C ASP A 179 -2.75 -17.71 -6.13
N SER A 180 -3.43 -17.27 -7.19
CA SER A 180 -4.43 -16.20 -7.12
C SER A 180 -5.76 -16.65 -6.53
N ALA A 181 -6.07 -17.95 -6.51
CA ALA A 181 -7.37 -18.49 -6.09
C ALA A 181 -7.74 -18.07 -4.66
N THR A 182 -6.75 -18.02 -3.75
CA THR A 182 -6.97 -17.53 -2.37
C THR A 182 -7.35 -16.05 -2.37
N VAL A 183 -6.69 -15.23 -3.16
CA VAL A 183 -6.97 -13.79 -3.27
C VAL A 183 -8.36 -13.58 -3.87
N GLU A 184 -8.66 -14.23 -4.98
CA GLU A 184 -9.95 -14.16 -5.68
C GLU A 184 -11.12 -14.61 -4.76
N THR A 185 -10.94 -15.71 -4.03
CA THR A 185 -11.94 -16.21 -3.09
C THR A 185 -12.17 -15.23 -1.94
N THR A 186 -11.08 -14.68 -1.35
CA THR A 186 -11.20 -13.70 -0.26
C THR A 186 -11.90 -12.44 -0.73
N ILE A 187 -11.57 -11.91 -1.92
CA ILE A 187 -12.24 -10.75 -2.51
C ILE A 187 -13.73 -11.01 -2.69
N ARG A 188 -14.08 -12.13 -3.29
CA ARG A 188 -15.49 -12.52 -3.49
C ARG A 188 -16.27 -12.59 -2.17
N GLN A 189 -15.70 -13.23 -1.14
CA GLN A 189 -16.34 -13.35 0.18
C GLN A 189 -16.43 -11.99 0.89
N ALA A 190 -15.38 -11.17 0.80
CA ALA A 190 -15.38 -9.82 1.36
C ALA A 190 -16.47 -8.95 0.72
N LEU A 191 -16.56 -8.95 -0.60
CA LEU A 191 -17.59 -8.18 -1.32
C LEU A 191 -19.00 -8.69 -1.00
N GLN A 192 -19.21 -10.02 -0.89
CA GLN A 192 -20.49 -10.59 -0.49
C GLN A 192 -20.89 -10.15 0.93
N HIS A 193 -19.95 -10.19 1.88
CA HIS A 193 -20.17 -9.73 3.25
C HIS A 193 -20.53 -8.25 3.29
N LEU A 194 -19.77 -7.40 2.62
CA LEU A 194 -19.98 -5.95 2.56
C LEU A 194 -21.32 -5.60 1.89
N LYS A 195 -21.68 -6.28 0.79
CA LYS A 195 -23.00 -6.11 0.11
C LYS A 195 -24.18 -6.48 1.01
N GLY A 196 -23.97 -7.32 2.04
CA GLY A 196 -24.98 -7.60 3.07
C GLY A 196 -25.36 -6.40 3.94
N TYR A 197 -24.54 -5.34 3.95
CA TYR A 197 -24.85 -4.07 4.61
C TYR A 197 -25.39 -3.01 3.64
N ALA A 198 -25.31 -3.22 2.33
CA ALA A 198 -25.81 -2.28 1.35
C ALA A 198 -27.33 -2.26 1.32
N LEU A 199 -27.93 -1.08 1.21
CA LEU A 199 -29.37 -0.88 1.06
C LEU A 199 -29.66 -0.29 -0.33
N PRO A 200 -30.81 -0.64 -0.94
CA PRO A 200 -31.22 -0.02 -2.18
C PRO A 200 -31.36 1.51 -2.01
N ALA A 201 -31.09 2.26 -3.08
CA ALA A 201 -31.37 3.67 -3.09
C ALA A 201 -32.87 3.90 -2.78
N LYS A 202 -33.17 4.77 -1.82
CA LYS A 202 -34.56 5.17 -1.63
C LYS A 202 -34.98 6.01 -2.85
N CYS A 203 -36.04 5.57 -3.51
CA CYS A 203 -36.70 6.37 -4.55
C CYS A 203 -37.26 7.67 -3.99
#